data_9edaf39b8a951797c9980a57abc2d006
#
_entry.id   9edaf39b8a951797c9980a57abc2d006
#
_cell.length_a   1.000
_cell.length_b   1.000
_cell.length_c   1.000
_cell.angle_alpha   90.00
_cell.angle_beta   90.00
_cell.angle_gamma   90.00
#
_symmetry.space_group_name_H-M   'P 1'
#
loop_
_entity.id
_entity.type
_entity.pdbx_description
1 polymer ?
#
loop_
_entity_poly.entity_id
_entity_poly.type
_entity_poly.pdbx_seq_one_letter_code
_entity_poly.pdbx_strand_id
1 'polypeptide(L)'
;MEADKSKPDSATNSGWQSELDTQIELNGHRNWILVVDKAFPQQPGMHIINTGEKLLPVLETVMKKLDSASHVKPVIFNDAELQYINDSLAPGANAYKEQLNKMMAGKDMKPMLHDSVFVQMDKAAKLFSITVLKTEEVIPYSSVFLQLDCRYWGPEKEKLLREKMKSSSN
;
A
#
# COMPACT_ATOMS: atom_id res chain seq x y z
N MET A 1 41.61 31.75 9.71
CA MET A 1 40.64 31.63 8.61
C MET A 1 40.03 30.25 8.71
N GLU A 2 38.97 30.12 9.46
CA GLU A 2 38.22 28.89 9.61
C GLU A 2 36.99 28.94 8.71
N ALA A 3 36.92 27.99 7.78
CA ALA A 3 35.76 27.80 6.96
C ALA A 3 34.68 27.07 7.80
N ASP A 4 33.62 27.78 8.09
CA ASP A 4 32.37 27.25 8.63
C ASP A 4 31.80 26.19 7.69
N LYS A 5 31.82 24.93 8.12
CA LYS A 5 31.12 23.83 7.50
C LYS A 5 29.78 23.68 8.17
N SER A 6 28.85 24.55 7.83
CA SER A 6 27.45 24.30 8.11
C SER A 6 26.99 23.12 7.27
N LYS A 7 26.69 22.01 7.94
CA LYS A 7 25.95 20.88 7.39
C LYS A 7 24.58 21.36 6.91
N PRO A 8 24.12 20.97 5.73
CA PRO A 8 22.71 21.09 5.44
C PRO A 8 21.97 19.94 6.12
N ASP A 9 21.32 20.22 7.23
CA ASP A 9 20.19 19.45 7.67
C ASP A 9 19.07 19.64 6.65
N SER A 10 18.95 18.71 5.75
CA SER A 10 17.73 18.58 5.00
C SER A 10 17.36 17.11 4.91
N ALA A 11 16.53 16.66 5.83
CA ALA A 11 15.58 15.63 5.52
C ALA A 11 14.66 16.19 4.42
N THR A 12 15.16 16.32 3.22
CA THR A 12 14.35 16.58 2.05
C THR A 12 13.44 15.37 1.91
N ASN A 13 12.15 15.53 2.23
CA ASN A 13 11.11 14.63 1.77
C ASN A 13 11.45 14.33 0.30
N SER A 14 11.82 13.07 0.00
CA SER A 14 12.05 12.69 -1.38
C SER A 14 10.78 13.02 -2.17
N GLY A 15 10.89 13.46 -3.42
CA GLY A 15 9.75 13.93 -4.20
C GLY A 15 8.58 12.96 -4.24
N TRP A 16 8.83 11.63 -4.17
CA TRP A 16 7.79 10.61 -4.16
C TRP A 16 6.96 10.62 -2.87
N GLN A 17 7.54 10.97 -1.72
CA GLN A 17 6.80 11.03 -0.46
C GLN A 17 5.81 12.20 -0.44
N SER A 18 6.20 13.34 -0.98
CA SER A 18 5.32 14.49 -1.11
C SER A 18 4.15 14.20 -2.06
N GLU A 19 4.42 13.50 -3.15
CA GLU A 19 3.38 13.06 -4.09
C GLU A 19 2.42 12.05 -3.45
N LEU A 20 2.97 11.11 -2.68
CA LEU A 20 2.16 10.16 -1.89
C LEU A 20 1.26 10.88 -0.88
N ASP A 21 1.78 11.88 -0.18
CA ASP A 21 0.97 12.68 0.77
C ASP A 21 -0.24 13.30 0.07
N THR A 22 -0.03 13.88 -1.10
CA THR A 22 -1.12 14.43 -1.92
C THR A 22 -2.14 13.35 -2.30
N GLN A 23 -1.68 12.16 -2.69
CA GLN A 23 -2.58 11.07 -3.06
C GLN A 23 -3.37 10.55 -1.85
N ILE A 24 -2.76 10.42 -0.68
CA ILE A 24 -3.47 9.99 0.54
C ILE A 24 -4.57 10.99 0.90
N GLU A 25 -4.31 12.28 0.79
CA GLU A 25 -5.32 13.33 1.01
C GLU A 25 -6.53 13.23 0.07
N LEU A 26 -6.27 12.87 -1.19
CA LEU A 26 -7.30 12.77 -2.23
C LEU A 26 -8.03 11.42 -2.24
N ASN A 27 -7.37 10.37 -1.76
CA ASN A 27 -7.92 9.03 -1.77
C ASN A 27 -8.84 8.79 -0.57
N GLY A 28 -9.88 8.04 -0.82
CA GLY A 28 -10.86 7.66 0.19
C GLY A 28 -11.19 6.17 0.14
N HIS A 29 -12.32 5.83 0.69
CA HIS A 29 -12.87 4.47 0.67
C HIS A 29 -12.93 3.90 -0.74
N ARG A 30 -12.43 2.71 -0.94
CA ARG A 30 -12.31 1.94 -2.20
C ARG A 30 -11.18 2.37 -3.14
N ASN A 31 -10.43 3.42 -2.87
CA ASN A 31 -9.18 3.63 -3.57
C ASN A 31 -8.14 2.60 -3.12
N TRP A 32 -7.15 2.35 -3.97
CA TRP A 32 -6.06 1.44 -3.66
C TRP A 32 -4.71 2.16 -3.71
N ILE A 33 -3.82 1.73 -2.83
CA ILE A 33 -2.39 2.07 -2.89
C ILE A 33 -1.62 0.76 -3.01
N LEU A 34 -0.82 0.64 -4.07
CA LEU A 34 -0.01 -0.54 -4.33
C LEU A 34 1.46 -0.20 -4.12
N VAL A 35 2.17 -1.05 -3.40
CA VAL A 35 3.64 -0.97 -3.26
C VAL A 35 4.20 -2.18 -3.99
N VAL A 36 4.82 -1.96 -5.15
CA VAL A 36 5.04 -3.01 -6.13
C VAL A 36 6.51 -3.22 -6.49
N ASP A 37 6.82 -4.44 -6.92
CA ASP A 37 8.13 -4.81 -7.44
C ASP A 37 8.41 -4.13 -8.80
N LYS A 38 9.67 -4.20 -9.24
CA LYS A 38 10.17 -3.48 -10.43
C LYS A 38 9.47 -3.87 -11.73
N ALA A 39 9.02 -5.11 -11.84
CA ALA A 39 8.38 -5.63 -13.06
C ALA A 39 6.86 -5.46 -13.07
N PHE A 40 6.26 -4.85 -12.06
CA PHE A 40 4.81 -4.63 -12.04
C PHE A 40 4.38 -3.79 -13.25
N PRO A 41 3.36 -4.21 -14.01
CA PRO A 41 2.99 -3.54 -15.24
C PRO A 41 2.30 -2.20 -15.01
N GLN A 42 2.54 -1.27 -15.92
CA GLN A 42 1.77 -0.04 -16.01
C GLN A 42 0.45 -0.31 -16.75
N GLN A 43 -0.65 0.09 -16.15
CA GLN A 43 -1.98 -0.06 -16.75
C GLN A 43 -2.69 1.31 -16.81
N PRO A 44 -3.60 1.52 -17.80
CA PRO A 44 -4.42 2.72 -17.83
C PRO A 44 -5.22 2.90 -16.53
N GLY A 45 -5.39 4.14 -16.09
CA GLY A 45 -6.13 4.47 -14.87
C GLY A 45 -5.33 4.38 -13.58
N MET A 46 -4.04 4.06 -13.65
CA MET A 46 -3.13 4.06 -12.50
C MET A 46 -2.32 5.36 -12.44
N HIS A 47 -2.20 5.90 -11.25
CA HIS A 47 -1.26 6.98 -10.94
C HIS A 47 0.04 6.36 -10.41
N ILE A 48 1.09 6.37 -11.21
CA ILE A 48 2.35 5.68 -10.88
C ILE A 48 3.37 6.69 -10.38
N ILE A 49 3.92 6.39 -9.20
CA ILE A 49 5.00 7.14 -8.55
C ILE A 49 6.23 6.24 -8.55
N ASN A 50 7.30 6.65 -9.20
CA ASN A 50 8.56 5.92 -9.16
C ASN A 50 9.37 6.35 -7.93
N THR A 51 9.59 5.43 -7.00
CA THR A 51 10.25 5.75 -5.73
C THR A 51 11.77 5.71 -5.81
N GLY A 52 12.34 4.90 -6.69
CA GLY A 52 13.79 4.66 -6.75
C GLY A 52 14.35 3.91 -5.54
N GLU A 53 13.51 3.39 -4.66
CA GLU A 53 13.88 2.72 -3.42
C GLU A 53 13.39 1.27 -3.39
N LYS A 54 13.92 0.47 -2.46
CA LYS A 54 13.48 -0.91 -2.23
C LYS A 54 12.08 -0.94 -1.60
N LEU A 55 11.38 -2.07 -1.78
CA LEU A 55 9.97 -2.19 -1.41
C LEU A 55 9.73 -2.03 0.09
N LEU A 56 10.49 -2.71 0.95
CA LEU A 56 10.22 -2.69 2.38
C LEU A 56 10.36 -1.29 3.00
N PRO A 57 11.40 -0.49 2.70
CA PRO A 57 11.46 0.90 3.17
C PRO A 57 10.30 1.76 2.66
N VAL A 58 9.89 1.59 1.41
CA VAL A 58 8.73 2.30 0.85
C VAL A 58 7.45 1.90 1.57
N LEU A 59 7.23 0.60 1.76
CA LEU A 59 6.06 0.07 2.47
C LEU A 59 5.98 0.60 3.90
N GLU A 60 7.10 0.64 4.61
CA GLU A 60 7.15 1.18 5.97
C GLU A 60 6.70 2.64 6.01
N THR A 61 7.18 3.46 5.08
CA THR A 61 6.77 4.85 4.96
C THR A 61 5.28 4.99 4.66
N VAL A 62 4.77 4.19 3.73
CA VAL A 62 3.33 4.19 3.37
C VAL A 62 2.47 3.82 4.58
N MET A 63 2.84 2.76 5.29
CA MET A 63 2.09 2.30 6.46
C MET A 63 2.06 3.36 7.57
N LYS A 64 3.18 4.02 7.84
CA LYS A 64 3.24 5.12 8.82
C LYS A 64 2.33 6.29 8.44
N LYS A 65 2.33 6.67 7.16
CA LYS A 65 1.47 7.75 6.67
C LYS A 65 -0.02 7.39 6.76
N LEU A 66 -0.38 6.17 6.42
CA LEU A 66 -1.76 5.68 6.55
C LEU A 66 -2.20 5.55 8.02
N ASP A 67 -1.32 5.14 8.91
CA ASP A 67 -1.62 5.07 10.35
C ASP A 67 -1.92 6.46 10.92
N SER A 68 -1.33 7.51 10.36
CA SER A 68 -1.56 8.91 10.75
C SER A 68 -2.78 9.53 10.09
N ALA A 69 -3.33 8.92 9.04
CA ALA A 69 -4.50 9.43 8.33
C ALA A 69 -5.78 9.21 9.14
N SER A 70 -6.59 10.26 9.30
CA SER A 70 -7.82 10.19 10.08
C SER A 70 -9.03 9.64 9.31
N HIS A 71 -8.96 9.60 7.98
CA HIS A 71 -10.09 9.29 7.12
C HIS A 71 -10.05 7.90 6.50
N VAL A 72 -8.87 7.29 6.38
CA VAL A 72 -8.67 5.97 5.75
C VAL A 72 -7.81 5.05 6.61
N LYS A 73 -8.02 3.76 6.42
CA LYS A 73 -7.19 2.68 6.98
C LYS A 73 -6.96 1.63 5.90
N PRO A 74 -5.82 0.94 5.88
CA PRO A 74 -5.54 -0.06 4.87
C PRO A 74 -6.14 -1.42 5.24
N VAL A 75 -6.72 -2.09 4.24
CA VAL A 75 -6.90 -3.54 4.22
C VAL A 75 -5.76 -4.11 3.40
N ILE A 76 -4.95 -4.99 3.98
CA ILE A 76 -3.65 -5.38 3.47
C ILE A 76 -3.74 -6.74 2.78
N PHE A 77 -3.31 -6.78 1.52
CA PHE A 77 -3.19 -8.03 0.74
C PHE A 77 -1.77 -8.21 0.23
N ASN A 78 -1.36 -9.44 0.07
CA ASN A 78 -0.11 -9.81 -0.59
C ASN A 78 -0.33 -11.02 -1.51
N ASP A 79 0.62 -11.28 -2.39
CA ASP A 79 0.56 -12.44 -3.27
C ASP A 79 0.74 -13.74 -2.46
N ALA A 80 -0.21 -14.64 -2.57
CA ALA A 80 -0.17 -15.93 -1.89
C ALA A 80 1.03 -16.79 -2.33
N GLU A 81 1.49 -16.60 -3.55
CA GLU A 81 2.63 -17.30 -4.14
C GLU A 81 3.95 -17.03 -3.41
N LEU A 82 4.06 -15.86 -2.76
CA LEU A 82 5.30 -15.47 -2.07
C LEU A 82 5.75 -16.48 -1.02
N GLN A 83 4.82 -17.10 -0.30
CA GLN A 83 5.15 -18.08 0.72
C GLN A 83 5.93 -19.31 0.17
N TYR A 84 5.78 -19.60 -1.12
CA TYR A 84 6.45 -20.71 -1.80
C TYR A 84 7.74 -20.30 -2.51
N ILE A 85 8.09 -19.03 -2.49
CA ILE A 85 9.34 -18.51 -3.05
C ILE A 85 10.43 -18.59 -1.98
N ASN A 86 11.57 -19.16 -2.33
CA ASN A 86 12.75 -19.26 -1.46
C ASN A 86 14.02 -18.77 -2.19
N ASP A 87 15.16 -18.77 -1.49
CA ASP A 87 16.42 -18.29 -2.06
C ASP A 87 16.89 -19.09 -3.27
N SER A 88 16.48 -20.33 -3.45
CA SER A 88 16.83 -21.12 -4.64
C SER A 88 16.06 -20.63 -5.88
N LEU A 89 14.88 -20.08 -5.72
CA LEU A 89 14.08 -19.49 -6.81
C LEU A 89 14.41 -18.01 -7.02
N ALA A 90 14.62 -17.28 -5.92
CA ALA A 90 14.92 -15.85 -5.96
C ALA A 90 15.89 -15.50 -4.82
N PRO A 91 17.14 -15.17 -5.11
CA PRO A 91 18.12 -14.80 -4.07
C PRO A 91 17.61 -13.64 -3.20
N GLY A 92 17.66 -13.82 -1.87
CA GLY A 92 17.18 -12.85 -0.90
C GLY A 92 15.71 -13.00 -0.50
N ALA A 93 14.97 -13.95 -1.09
CA ALA A 93 13.54 -14.12 -0.81
C ALA A 93 13.25 -14.49 0.64
N ASN A 94 14.07 -15.35 1.26
CA ASN A 94 13.86 -15.75 2.65
C ASN A 94 14.00 -14.57 3.61
N ALA A 95 15.06 -13.76 3.44
CA ALA A 95 15.25 -12.55 4.24
C ALA A 95 14.13 -11.53 4.03
N TYR A 96 13.69 -11.35 2.79
CA TYR A 96 12.57 -10.48 2.46
C TYR A 96 11.28 -10.90 3.19
N LYS A 97 10.92 -12.18 3.11
CA LYS A 97 9.73 -12.71 3.78
C LYS A 97 9.78 -12.52 5.29
N GLU A 98 10.93 -12.79 5.90
CA GLU A 98 11.13 -12.60 7.33
C GLU A 98 10.94 -11.15 7.74
N GLN A 99 11.54 -10.22 7.01
CA GLN A 99 11.41 -8.78 7.27
C GLN A 99 9.98 -8.28 7.03
N LEU A 100 9.32 -8.73 5.98
CA LEU A 100 7.92 -8.40 5.71
C LEU A 100 7.00 -8.89 6.83
N ASN A 101 7.15 -10.15 7.24
CA ASN A 101 6.35 -10.71 8.32
C ASN A 101 6.57 -9.99 9.66
N LYS A 102 7.80 -9.60 9.93
CA LYS A 102 8.15 -8.82 11.11
C LYS A 102 7.51 -7.42 11.08
N MET A 103 7.57 -6.76 9.94
CA MET A 103 6.94 -5.45 9.73
C MET A 103 5.41 -5.51 9.88
N MET A 104 4.80 -6.60 9.42
CA MET A 104 3.36 -6.81 9.46
C MET A 104 2.85 -7.54 10.72
N ALA A 105 3.73 -7.79 11.69
CA ALA A 105 3.33 -8.42 12.94
C ALA A 105 2.21 -7.62 13.63
N GLY A 106 1.15 -8.30 14.05
CA GLY A 106 -0.04 -7.68 14.64
C GLY A 106 -1.01 -7.05 13.63
N LYS A 107 -0.71 -7.09 12.34
CA LYS A 107 -1.58 -6.64 11.26
C LYS A 107 -2.17 -7.84 10.50
N ASP A 108 -3.39 -7.71 10.02
CA ASP A 108 -4.05 -8.74 9.22
C ASP A 108 -3.68 -8.59 7.74
N MET A 109 -2.60 -9.22 7.33
CA MET A 109 -2.18 -9.29 5.93
C MET A 109 -2.76 -10.55 5.30
N LYS A 110 -3.63 -10.38 4.32
CA LYS A 110 -4.40 -11.44 3.67
C LYS A 110 -3.72 -11.90 2.38
N PRO A 111 -3.35 -13.18 2.26
CA PRO A 111 -2.83 -13.70 1.00
C PRO A 111 -3.93 -13.80 -0.05
N MET A 112 -3.61 -13.44 -1.27
CA MET A 112 -4.49 -13.56 -2.44
C MET A 112 -3.67 -14.05 -3.63
N LEU A 113 -4.22 -14.94 -4.44
CA LEU A 113 -3.56 -15.37 -5.66
C LEU A 113 -3.30 -14.17 -6.58
N HIS A 114 -2.14 -14.13 -7.20
CA HIS A 114 -1.69 -13.03 -8.04
C HIS A 114 -2.71 -12.68 -9.15
N ASP A 115 -3.24 -13.68 -9.85
CA ASP A 115 -4.26 -13.46 -10.87
C ASP A 115 -5.55 -12.85 -10.30
N SER A 116 -5.91 -13.21 -9.07
CA SER A 116 -7.08 -12.64 -8.39
C SER A 116 -6.87 -11.17 -8.03
N VAL A 117 -5.65 -10.78 -7.67
CA VAL A 117 -5.29 -9.37 -7.44
C VAL A 117 -5.53 -8.56 -8.71
N PHE A 118 -5.06 -9.03 -9.87
CA PHE A 118 -5.26 -8.33 -11.14
C PHE A 118 -6.73 -8.21 -11.52
N VAL A 119 -7.54 -9.23 -11.29
CA VAL A 119 -8.99 -9.15 -11.52
C VAL A 119 -9.63 -8.05 -10.66
N GLN A 120 -9.26 -7.96 -9.38
CA GLN A 120 -9.76 -6.90 -8.50
C GLN A 120 -9.26 -5.51 -8.92
N MET A 121 -7.99 -5.40 -9.34
CA MET A 121 -7.42 -4.14 -9.83
C MET A 121 -8.13 -3.65 -11.07
N ASP A 122 -8.36 -4.52 -12.04
CA ASP A 122 -9.08 -4.17 -13.26
C ASP A 122 -10.50 -3.67 -12.97
N LYS A 123 -11.17 -4.32 -12.05
CA LYS A 123 -12.52 -3.92 -11.63
C LYS A 123 -12.51 -2.58 -10.89
N ALA A 124 -11.57 -2.38 -9.97
CA ALA A 124 -11.45 -1.16 -9.20
C ALA A 124 -11.04 0.03 -10.06
N ALA A 125 -10.09 -0.15 -10.99
CA ALA A 125 -9.55 0.91 -11.85
C ALA A 125 -10.60 1.54 -12.78
N LYS A 126 -11.72 0.87 -13.02
CA LYS A 126 -12.83 1.41 -13.80
C LYS A 126 -13.62 2.49 -13.07
N LEU A 127 -13.61 2.48 -11.74
CA LEU A 127 -14.43 3.33 -10.90
C LEU A 127 -13.62 4.21 -9.96
N PHE A 128 -12.45 3.75 -9.52
CA PHE A 128 -11.66 4.39 -8.48
C PHE A 128 -10.20 4.54 -8.92
N SER A 129 -9.57 5.61 -8.49
CA SER A 129 -8.14 5.83 -8.71
C SER A 129 -7.30 4.81 -7.95
N ILE A 130 -6.24 4.32 -8.60
CA ILE A 130 -5.24 3.43 -8.02
C ILE A 130 -3.90 4.14 -8.05
N THR A 131 -3.28 4.31 -6.88
CA THR A 131 -1.94 4.85 -6.74
C THR A 131 -0.94 3.71 -6.66
N VAL A 132 0.09 3.72 -7.50
CA VAL A 132 1.11 2.68 -7.55
C VAL A 132 2.47 3.28 -7.20
N LEU A 133 3.08 2.76 -6.15
CA LEU A 133 4.45 3.09 -5.77
C LEU A 133 5.38 2.01 -6.32
N LYS A 134 6.06 2.35 -7.40
CA LYS A 134 7.01 1.46 -8.07
C LYS A 134 8.34 1.47 -7.33
N THR A 135 8.84 0.29 -6.98
CA THR A 135 10.07 0.13 -6.23
C THR A 135 11.17 -0.54 -7.07
N GLU A 136 12.38 -0.58 -6.53
CA GLU A 136 13.53 -1.28 -7.12
C GLU A 136 13.61 -2.76 -6.70
N GLU A 137 12.56 -3.30 -6.06
CA GLU A 137 12.53 -4.69 -5.63
C GLU A 137 12.42 -5.65 -6.82
N VAL A 138 13.25 -6.69 -6.80
CA VAL A 138 13.31 -7.69 -7.87
C VAL A 138 12.95 -9.11 -7.41
N ILE A 139 12.44 -9.26 -6.19
CA ILE A 139 11.91 -10.52 -5.72
C ILE A 139 10.49 -10.68 -6.32
N PRO A 140 10.20 -11.79 -7.02
CA PRO A 140 8.87 -12.01 -7.59
C PRO A 140 7.83 -12.20 -6.51
N TYR A 141 6.61 -11.79 -6.79
CA TYR A 141 5.46 -11.89 -5.87
C TYR A 141 5.64 -11.14 -4.54
N SER A 142 6.51 -10.11 -4.53
CA SER A 142 6.83 -9.32 -3.33
C SER A 142 5.91 -8.14 -3.09
N SER A 143 5.07 -7.79 -4.05
CA SER A 143 4.18 -6.64 -3.98
C SER A 143 3.17 -6.73 -2.85
N VAL A 144 2.82 -5.58 -2.27
CA VAL A 144 1.80 -5.45 -1.23
C VAL A 144 0.71 -4.49 -1.73
N PHE A 145 -0.54 -4.87 -1.54
CA PHE A 145 -1.71 -4.19 -2.07
C PHE A 145 -2.57 -3.69 -0.92
N LEU A 146 -2.80 -2.39 -0.87
CA LEU A 146 -3.54 -1.74 0.21
C LEU A 146 -4.86 -1.21 -0.34
N GLN A 147 -5.96 -1.85 0.00
CA GLN A 147 -7.29 -1.33 -0.25
C GLN A 147 -7.66 -0.36 0.86
N LEU A 148 -8.00 0.88 0.54
CA LEU A 148 -8.37 1.85 1.53
C LEU A 148 -9.83 1.67 1.95
N ASP A 149 -10.05 1.70 3.26
CA ASP A 149 -11.36 1.64 3.87
C ASP A 149 -11.58 2.87 4.73
N CYS A 150 -12.83 3.21 5.01
CA CYS A 150 -13.18 4.34 5.85
C CYS A 150 -12.77 4.08 7.31
N ARG A 151 -11.97 4.97 7.89
CA ARG A 151 -11.51 4.81 9.28
C ARG A 151 -12.61 5.09 10.30
N TYR A 152 -13.50 6.00 9.99
CA TYR A 152 -14.54 6.46 10.94
C TYR A 152 -15.92 5.82 10.70
N TRP A 153 -15.98 4.81 9.83
CA TRP A 153 -17.19 4.02 9.59
C TRP A 153 -16.83 2.55 9.45
N GLY A 154 -17.67 1.67 9.92
CA GLY A 154 -17.43 0.24 9.85
C GLY A 154 -18.72 -0.59 9.81
N PRO A 155 -18.60 -1.93 9.66
CA PRO A 155 -19.74 -2.83 9.50
C PRO A 155 -20.79 -2.73 10.61
N GLU A 156 -20.35 -2.53 11.85
CA GLU A 156 -21.26 -2.43 13.00
C GLU A 156 -22.13 -1.18 12.93
N LYS A 157 -21.51 -0.03 12.64
CA LYS A 157 -22.25 1.22 12.45
C LYS A 157 -23.17 1.17 11.23
N GLU A 158 -22.72 0.54 10.16
CA GLU A 158 -23.53 0.35 8.96
C GLU A 158 -24.77 -0.50 9.25
N LYS A 159 -24.62 -1.57 10.02
CA LYS A 159 -25.74 -2.41 10.45
C LYS A 159 -26.76 -1.61 11.24
N LEU A 160 -26.30 -0.83 12.23
CA LEU A 160 -27.18 0.02 13.04
C LEU A 160 -27.91 1.07 12.19
N LEU A 161 -27.22 1.66 11.22
CA LEU A 161 -27.82 2.61 10.29
C LEU A 161 -28.94 1.94 9.49
N ARG A 162 -28.71 0.76 8.93
CA ARG A 162 -29.70 0.04 8.11
C ARG A 162 -30.92 -0.37 8.92
N GLU A 163 -30.73 -0.77 10.17
CA GLU A 163 -31.85 -1.07 11.10
C GLU A 163 -32.70 0.17 11.36
N LYS A 164 -32.08 1.35 11.59
CA LYS A 164 -32.80 2.61 11.73
C LYS A 164 -33.58 3.00 10.48
N MET A 165 -33.00 2.81 9.30
CA MET A 165 -33.68 3.09 8.03
C MET A 165 -34.92 2.21 7.84
N LYS A 166 -34.86 0.94 8.24
CA LYS A 166 -36.01 0.02 8.17
C LYS A 166 -37.13 0.40 9.14
N SER A 167 -36.81 0.81 10.36
CA SER A 167 -37.80 1.20 11.37
C SER A 167 -38.48 2.54 11.07
N SER A 168 -37.88 3.40 10.23
CA SER A 168 -38.45 4.69 9.81
C SER A 168 -39.37 4.59 8.58
N SER A 169 -39.49 3.40 7.95
CA SER A 169 -40.27 3.16 6.73
C SER A 169 -41.68 2.65 7.02
N ASN A 170 -42.14 2.64 8.29
CA ASN A 170 -43.50 2.27 8.73
C ASN A 170 -44.33 3.49 9.11
#